data_9b60f1646b6dfa3cd3894ab75ce37de4
#
_entry.id   9b60f1646b6dfa3cd3894ab75ce37de4
#
_cell.length_a   1.000
_cell.length_b   1.000
_cell.length_c   1.000
_cell.angle_alpha   90.00
_cell.angle_beta   90.00
_cell.angle_gamma   90.00
#
_symmetry.space_group_name_H-M   'P 1'
#
loop_
_entity.id
_entity.type
_entity.pdbx_description
1 polymer ?
#
loop_
_entity_poly.entity_id
_entity_poly.type
_entity_poly.pdbx_seq_one_letter_code
_entity_poly.pdbx_strand_id
1 'polypeptide(L)'
;CLLFPLGILVISDLVIVPYNSFLIFLLQIAVILIIDDFYFYWFHRLLHKNKFLYEKIHIIHHKASNPFPADYLYEHPLEWIMGLLGPFIAFLILGEVYFETIALYLIIRVLHELDIHSGIKSSMYKYFPFAGVNEYHALHHKYHSNHFSSLFSFWDIIFKTHSKY
;
A
#
# COMPACT_ATOMS: atom_id res chain seq x y z
N CYS A 1 -17.22 0.33 -0.08
CA CYS A 1 -16.71 0.28 -1.48
C CYS A 1 -17.24 1.38 -2.40
N LEU A 2 -18.28 2.16 -2.02
CA LEU A 2 -18.82 3.25 -2.85
C LEU A 2 -18.04 4.58 -2.73
N LEU A 3 -17.26 4.77 -1.66
CA LEU A 3 -16.52 6.02 -1.41
C LEU A 3 -15.34 6.22 -2.36
N PHE A 4 -14.71 5.15 -2.82
CA PHE A 4 -13.59 5.23 -3.75
C PHE A 4 -14.02 5.71 -5.15
N PRO A 5 -15.07 5.13 -5.79
CA PRO A 5 -15.61 5.66 -7.02
C PRO A 5 -16.11 7.10 -6.90
N LEU A 6 -16.73 7.46 -5.77
CA LEU A 6 -17.21 8.83 -5.52
C LEU A 6 -16.03 9.81 -5.41
N GLY A 7 -14.96 9.42 -4.72
CA GLY A 7 -13.71 10.20 -4.64
C GLY A 7 -13.08 10.42 -6.01
N ILE A 8 -13.03 9.39 -6.86
CA ILE A 8 -12.54 9.50 -8.23
C ILE A 8 -13.43 10.43 -9.05
N LEU A 9 -14.75 10.34 -8.93
CA LEU A 9 -15.67 11.23 -9.65
C LEU A 9 -15.50 12.70 -9.26
N VAL A 10 -15.26 12.99 -7.99
CA VAL A 10 -15.01 14.37 -7.52
C VAL A 10 -13.66 14.91 -8.00
N ILE A 11 -12.67 14.05 -8.17
CA ILE A 11 -11.32 14.41 -8.61
C ILE A 11 -11.19 14.37 -10.13
N SER A 12 -12.05 13.61 -10.84
CA SER A 12 -11.92 13.38 -12.28
C SER A 12 -11.88 14.66 -13.11
N ASP A 13 -12.68 15.65 -12.75
CA ASP A 13 -12.74 16.91 -13.50
C ASP A 13 -11.58 17.87 -13.18
N LEU A 14 -10.83 17.61 -12.09
CA LEU A 14 -9.76 18.46 -11.61
C LEU A 14 -8.36 17.92 -11.92
N VAL A 15 -8.22 16.60 -12.11
CA VAL A 15 -6.92 15.93 -12.08
C VAL A 15 -6.69 15.00 -13.28
N ILE A 16 -7.74 14.41 -13.88
CA ILE A 16 -7.56 13.45 -14.97
C ILE A 16 -7.42 14.16 -16.30
N VAL A 17 -6.26 13.98 -16.93
CA VAL A 17 -5.95 14.54 -18.26
C VAL A 17 -5.75 13.43 -19.30
N PRO A 18 -5.95 13.71 -20.60
CA PRO A 18 -5.68 12.75 -21.67
C PRO A 18 -4.20 12.33 -21.71
N TYR A 19 -3.98 11.03 -21.92
CA TYR A 19 -2.64 10.48 -22.12
C TYR A 19 -1.94 11.13 -23.34
N ASN A 20 -0.73 11.62 -23.12
CA ASN A 20 0.05 12.27 -24.20
C ASN A 20 1.55 11.92 -24.19
N SER A 21 2.08 11.30 -23.12
CA SER A 21 3.50 11.01 -23.00
C SER A 21 3.78 9.77 -22.16
N PHE A 22 4.51 8.82 -22.75
CA PHE A 22 4.94 7.60 -22.06
C PHE A 22 5.91 7.90 -20.91
N LEU A 23 6.81 8.88 -21.07
CA LEU A 23 7.70 9.27 -20.00
C LEU A 23 6.95 9.88 -18.82
N ILE A 24 5.98 10.75 -19.06
CA ILE A 24 5.15 11.33 -17.99
C ILE A 24 4.35 10.22 -17.30
N PHE A 25 3.78 9.29 -18.05
CA PHE A 25 3.09 8.12 -17.48
C PHE A 25 3.99 7.33 -16.51
N LEU A 26 5.23 7.01 -16.91
CA LEU A 26 6.17 6.29 -16.05
C LEU A 26 6.55 7.10 -14.79
N LEU A 27 6.74 8.41 -14.93
CA LEU A 27 7.04 9.30 -13.81
C LEU A 27 5.87 9.39 -12.84
N GLN A 28 4.64 9.50 -13.34
CA GLN A 28 3.44 9.51 -12.52
C GLN A 28 3.29 8.20 -11.72
N ILE A 29 3.46 7.03 -12.35
CA ILE A 29 3.45 5.73 -11.66
C ILE A 29 4.50 5.69 -10.55
N ALA A 30 5.73 6.06 -10.85
CA ALA A 30 6.82 6.04 -9.87
C ALA A 30 6.52 6.94 -8.68
N VAL A 31 6.05 8.17 -8.92
CA VAL A 31 5.71 9.14 -7.87
C VAL A 31 4.56 8.62 -7.01
N ILE A 32 3.49 8.09 -7.62
CA ILE A 32 2.33 7.58 -6.87
C ILE A 32 2.75 6.41 -5.98
N LEU A 33 3.49 5.43 -6.52
CA LEU A 33 3.93 4.26 -5.76
C LEU A 33 4.84 4.64 -4.58
N ILE A 34 5.76 5.59 -4.79
CA ILE A 34 6.69 6.02 -3.73
C ILE A 34 5.95 6.78 -2.62
N ILE A 35 5.07 7.71 -2.98
CA ILE A 35 4.34 8.53 -2.00
C ILE A 35 3.33 7.68 -1.24
N ASP A 36 2.57 6.84 -1.94
CA ASP A 36 1.60 5.94 -1.32
C ASP A 36 2.27 5.01 -0.31
N ASP A 37 3.35 4.34 -0.71
CA ASP A 37 4.04 3.39 0.15
C ASP A 37 4.79 4.07 1.32
N PHE A 38 5.31 5.29 1.10
CA PHE A 38 5.86 6.11 2.18
C PHE A 38 4.79 6.49 3.21
N TYR A 39 3.62 6.95 2.73
CA TYR A 39 2.49 7.24 3.60
C TYR A 39 2.05 5.98 4.35
N PHE A 40 1.88 4.85 3.63
CA PHE A 40 1.46 3.58 4.21
C PHE A 40 2.41 3.13 5.32
N TYR A 41 3.73 3.22 5.11
CA TYR A 41 4.72 2.88 6.14
C TYR A 41 4.48 3.63 7.45
N TRP A 42 4.30 4.96 7.39
CA TRP A 42 4.09 5.77 8.59
C TRP A 42 2.72 5.55 9.22
N PHE A 43 1.69 5.42 8.41
CA PHE A 43 0.34 5.11 8.86
C PHE A 43 0.28 3.74 9.55
N HIS A 44 0.82 2.69 8.94
CA HIS A 44 0.87 1.34 9.47
C HIS A 44 1.67 1.28 10.78
N ARG A 45 2.83 1.95 10.81
CA ARG A 45 3.63 2.09 12.03
C ARG A 45 2.87 2.83 13.13
N LEU A 46 2.09 3.86 12.80
CA LEU A 46 1.24 4.57 13.76
C LEU A 46 0.16 3.64 14.33
N LEU A 47 -0.51 2.85 13.49
CA LEU A 47 -1.49 1.87 13.92
C LEU A 47 -0.94 0.90 14.97
N HIS A 48 0.33 0.46 14.81
CA HIS A 48 1.00 -0.40 15.78
C HIS A 48 1.51 0.34 17.03
N LYS A 49 1.93 1.58 16.92
CA LYS A 49 2.49 2.35 18.05
C LYS A 49 1.43 2.96 18.95
N ASN A 50 0.26 3.24 18.42
CA ASN A 50 -0.86 3.77 19.19
C ASN A 50 -1.75 2.63 19.68
N LYS A 51 -1.77 2.39 20.99
CA LYS A 51 -2.53 1.31 21.61
C LYS A 51 -4.01 1.33 21.23
N PHE A 52 -4.66 2.51 21.21
CA PHE A 52 -6.08 2.63 20.85
C PHE A 52 -6.33 2.25 19.40
N LEU A 53 -5.50 2.75 18.48
CA LEU A 53 -5.63 2.44 17.04
C LEU A 53 -5.39 0.95 16.79
N TYR A 54 -4.40 0.37 17.46
CA TYR A 54 -4.12 -1.06 17.35
C TYR A 54 -5.31 -1.89 17.84
N GLU A 55 -5.75 -1.71 19.08
CA GLU A 55 -6.79 -2.53 19.71
C GLU A 55 -8.18 -2.37 19.10
N LYS A 56 -8.49 -1.21 18.53
CA LYS A 56 -9.84 -0.91 17.99
C LYS A 56 -9.95 -1.04 16.48
N ILE A 57 -8.85 -0.88 15.76
CA ILE A 57 -8.84 -0.82 14.30
C ILE A 57 -7.97 -1.95 13.75
N HIS A 58 -6.66 -1.87 13.91
CA HIS A 58 -5.69 -2.70 13.19
C HIS A 58 -5.66 -4.16 13.63
N ILE A 59 -6.02 -4.47 14.88
CA ILE A 59 -6.14 -5.85 15.37
C ILE A 59 -7.10 -6.70 14.53
N ILE A 60 -8.05 -6.09 13.83
CA ILE A 60 -8.99 -6.80 12.96
C ILE A 60 -8.21 -7.42 11.80
N HIS A 61 -7.32 -6.66 11.17
CA HIS A 61 -6.43 -7.16 10.12
C HIS A 61 -5.54 -8.30 10.62
N HIS A 62 -4.94 -8.14 11.80
CA HIS A 62 -4.08 -9.17 12.41
C HIS A 62 -4.80 -10.45 12.88
N LYS A 63 -6.13 -10.49 12.88
CA LYS A 63 -6.88 -11.74 13.13
C LYS A 63 -6.84 -12.71 11.96
N ALA A 64 -6.58 -12.24 10.75
CA ALA A 64 -6.33 -13.09 9.60
C ALA A 64 -4.94 -13.75 9.75
N SER A 65 -4.92 -14.92 10.41
CA SER A 65 -3.68 -15.63 10.77
C SER A 65 -3.30 -16.77 9.82
N ASN A 66 -4.25 -17.21 9.00
CA ASN A 66 -3.99 -18.22 7.97
C ASN A 66 -3.79 -17.52 6.63
N PRO A 67 -2.63 -17.68 5.98
CA PRO A 67 -2.36 -16.97 4.74
C PRO A 67 -3.40 -17.32 3.67
N PHE A 68 -4.19 -16.33 3.29
CA PHE A 68 -5.14 -16.42 2.18
C PHE A 68 -5.13 -15.09 1.42
N PRO A 69 -4.99 -15.10 0.07
CA PRO A 69 -4.78 -13.87 -0.69
C PRO A 69 -5.78 -12.75 -0.43
N ALA A 70 -7.06 -13.09 -0.19
CA ALA A 70 -8.09 -12.09 0.07
C ALA A 70 -8.14 -11.57 1.52
N ASP A 71 -7.25 -12.04 2.42
CA ASP A 71 -7.19 -11.56 3.81
C ASP A 71 -6.80 -10.08 3.91
N TYR A 72 -6.19 -9.51 2.86
CA TYR A 72 -5.95 -8.07 2.79
C TYR A 72 -7.23 -7.22 2.87
N LEU A 73 -8.40 -7.80 2.52
CA LEU A 73 -9.72 -7.15 2.65
C LEU A 73 -10.28 -7.26 4.07
N TYR A 74 -9.69 -8.11 4.92
CA TYR A 74 -10.16 -8.30 6.29
C TYR A 74 -9.54 -7.26 7.21
N GLU A 75 -10.08 -6.05 7.13
CA GLU A 75 -9.61 -4.89 7.88
C GLU A 75 -10.77 -4.00 8.34
N HIS A 76 -10.50 -3.10 9.27
CA HIS A 76 -11.51 -2.14 9.73
C HIS A 76 -11.79 -1.10 8.63
N PRO A 77 -13.07 -0.70 8.38
CA PRO A 77 -13.40 0.30 7.35
C PRO A 77 -12.64 1.62 7.46
N LEU A 78 -12.34 2.09 8.69
CA LEU A 78 -11.52 3.28 8.89
C LEU A 78 -10.08 3.08 8.46
N GLU A 79 -9.50 1.90 8.65
CA GLU A 79 -8.15 1.59 8.19
C GLU A 79 -8.09 1.67 6.67
N TRP A 80 -9.04 1.04 6.01
CA TRP A 80 -9.17 1.09 4.57
C TRP A 80 -9.32 2.53 4.02
N ILE A 81 -10.23 3.35 4.64
CA ILE A 81 -10.43 4.75 4.23
C ILE A 81 -9.16 5.57 4.43
N MET A 82 -8.51 5.43 5.58
CA MET A 82 -7.26 6.15 5.86
C MET A 82 -6.12 5.69 4.96
N GLY A 83 -6.06 4.41 4.59
CA GLY A 83 -5.10 3.89 3.62
C GLY A 83 -5.20 4.57 2.24
N LEU A 84 -6.39 5.01 1.82
CA LEU A 84 -6.57 5.73 0.57
C LEU A 84 -5.94 7.14 0.54
N LEU A 85 -5.55 7.69 1.68
CA LEU A 85 -4.92 9.02 1.72
C LEU A 85 -3.55 9.04 1.03
N GLY A 86 -2.82 7.93 1.01
CA GLY A 86 -1.53 7.82 0.32
C GLY A 86 -1.61 8.22 -1.15
N PRO A 87 -2.38 7.50 -1.98
CA PRO A 87 -2.54 7.84 -3.39
C PRO A 87 -3.20 9.22 -3.60
N PHE A 88 -4.13 9.65 -2.73
CA PHE A 88 -4.70 10.99 -2.83
C PHE A 88 -3.66 12.09 -2.65
N ILE A 89 -2.75 11.96 -1.70
CA ILE A 89 -1.63 12.89 -1.52
C ILE A 89 -0.77 12.94 -2.79
N ALA A 90 -0.48 11.78 -3.39
CA ALA A 90 0.28 11.72 -4.63
C ALA A 90 -0.43 12.44 -5.78
N PHE A 91 -1.76 12.26 -5.93
CA PHE A 91 -2.55 12.95 -6.95
C PHE A 91 -2.55 14.48 -6.76
N LEU A 92 -2.67 14.94 -5.52
CA LEU A 92 -2.59 16.38 -5.21
C LEU A 92 -1.20 16.98 -5.52
N ILE A 93 -0.13 16.20 -5.30
CA ILE A 93 1.23 16.65 -5.62
C ILE A 93 1.46 16.70 -7.14
N LEU A 94 0.95 15.72 -7.87
CA LEU A 94 1.07 15.66 -9.34
C LEU A 94 0.22 16.71 -10.04
N GLY A 95 -0.95 17.07 -9.48
CA GLY A 95 -1.94 17.98 -10.07
C GLY A 95 -2.69 17.35 -11.24
N GLU A 96 -1.98 16.86 -12.26
CA GLU A 96 -2.53 16.22 -13.46
C GLU A 96 -2.07 14.76 -13.53
N VAL A 97 -3.01 13.83 -13.74
CA VAL A 97 -2.73 12.38 -13.79
C VAL A 97 -3.48 11.74 -14.96
N TYR A 98 -2.85 10.81 -15.65
CA TYR A 98 -3.52 10.03 -16.68
C TYR A 98 -4.43 8.96 -16.08
N PHE A 99 -5.56 8.69 -16.72
CA PHE A 99 -6.43 7.59 -16.33
C PHE A 99 -5.69 6.24 -16.34
N GLU A 100 -4.85 6.01 -17.35
CA GLU A 100 -4.00 4.82 -17.49
C GLU A 100 -3.03 4.64 -16.32
N THR A 101 -2.52 5.75 -15.79
CA THR A 101 -1.67 5.75 -14.59
C THR A 101 -2.44 5.26 -13.37
N ILE A 102 -3.65 5.78 -13.15
CA ILE A 102 -4.51 5.36 -12.03
C ILE A 102 -4.86 3.88 -12.18
N ALA A 103 -5.25 3.45 -13.37
CA ALA A 103 -5.62 2.06 -13.65
C ALA A 103 -4.45 1.10 -13.38
N LEU A 104 -3.25 1.42 -13.87
CA LEU A 104 -2.06 0.59 -13.63
C LEU A 104 -1.66 0.59 -12.16
N TYR A 105 -1.70 1.75 -11.49
CA TYR A 105 -1.44 1.84 -10.05
C TYR A 105 -2.37 0.90 -9.26
N LEU A 106 -3.68 0.92 -9.52
CA LEU A 106 -4.65 0.05 -8.84
C LEU A 106 -4.38 -1.43 -9.09
N ILE A 107 -4.03 -1.80 -10.33
CA ILE A 107 -3.65 -3.17 -10.66
C ILE A 107 -2.41 -3.60 -9.86
N ILE A 108 -1.36 -2.77 -9.83
CA ILE A 108 -0.14 -3.06 -9.07
C ILE A 108 -0.46 -3.24 -7.59
N ARG A 109 -1.24 -2.33 -6.99
CA ARG A 109 -1.60 -2.42 -5.56
C ARG A 109 -2.40 -3.68 -5.24
N VAL A 110 -3.44 -3.99 -6.02
CA VAL A 110 -4.25 -5.19 -5.77
C VAL A 110 -3.42 -6.47 -5.93
N LEU A 111 -2.62 -6.58 -6.98
CA LEU A 111 -1.77 -7.76 -7.19
C LEU A 111 -0.72 -7.91 -6.09
N HIS A 112 -0.14 -6.80 -5.63
CA HIS A 112 0.81 -6.81 -4.53
C HIS A 112 0.15 -7.26 -3.21
N GLU A 113 -1.01 -6.71 -2.84
CA GLU A 113 -1.73 -7.11 -1.62
C GLU A 113 -2.13 -8.60 -1.66
N LEU A 114 -2.58 -9.10 -2.81
CA LEU A 114 -2.84 -10.52 -2.99
C LEU A 114 -1.58 -11.38 -2.81
N ASP A 115 -0.43 -10.92 -3.32
CA ASP A 115 0.85 -11.65 -3.22
C ASP A 115 1.34 -11.71 -1.77
N ILE A 116 1.41 -10.57 -1.06
CA ILE A 116 1.96 -10.52 0.31
C ILE A 116 1.10 -11.25 1.33
N HIS A 117 -0.20 -11.44 1.05
CA HIS A 117 -1.11 -12.23 1.91
C HIS A 117 -1.26 -13.68 1.45
N SER A 118 -0.66 -14.08 0.32
CA SER A 118 -0.92 -15.39 -0.29
C SER A 118 -0.41 -16.60 0.51
N GLY A 119 0.57 -16.40 1.40
CA GLY A 119 1.29 -17.49 2.05
C GLY A 119 2.25 -18.26 1.13
N ILE A 120 2.34 -17.86 -0.14
CA ILE A 120 3.23 -18.47 -1.13
C ILE A 120 4.53 -17.67 -1.16
N LYS A 121 5.68 -18.36 -1.13
CA LYS A 121 6.97 -17.66 -1.22
C LYS A 121 7.03 -16.80 -2.47
N SER A 122 7.18 -15.50 -2.29
CA SER A 122 7.20 -14.55 -3.40
C SER A 122 8.46 -14.72 -4.25
N SER A 123 8.29 -14.75 -5.56
CA SER A 123 9.42 -14.71 -6.51
C SER A 123 9.87 -13.27 -6.82
N MET A 124 9.08 -12.27 -6.41
CA MET A 124 9.34 -10.84 -6.71
C MET A 124 10.68 -10.37 -6.17
N TYR A 125 11.11 -10.83 -5.00
CA TYR A 125 12.39 -10.44 -4.40
C TYR A 125 13.60 -10.76 -5.30
N LYS A 126 13.51 -11.80 -6.12
CA LYS A 126 14.59 -12.18 -7.07
C LYS A 126 14.83 -11.08 -8.12
N TYR A 127 13.77 -10.38 -8.52
CA TYR A 127 13.82 -9.37 -9.57
C TYR A 127 13.87 -7.95 -9.01
N PHE A 128 13.30 -7.75 -7.84
CA PHE A 128 13.20 -6.45 -7.16
C PHE A 128 13.64 -6.61 -5.69
N PRO A 129 14.94 -6.51 -5.40
CA PRO A 129 15.50 -6.79 -4.07
C PRO A 129 14.98 -5.88 -2.95
N PHE A 130 14.30 -4.81 -3.30
CA PHE A 130 13.65 -3.91 -2.35
C PHE A 130 12.12 -4.05 -2.32
N ALA A 131 11.56 -5.04 -3.00
CA ALA A 131 10.13 -5.30 -2.93
C ALA A 131 9.74 -5.79 -1.54
N GLY A 132 8.58 -5.35 -1.06
CA GLY A 132 7.87 -6.00 0.02
C GLY A 132 7.47 -7.40 -0.44
N VAL A 133 7.77 -8.40 0.37
CA VAL A 133 7.51 -9.80 0.03
C VAL A 133 6.67 -10.46 1.10
N ASN A 134 5.96 -11.51 0.72
CA ASN A 134 5.12 -12.28 1.63
C ASN A 134 5.82 -12.65 2.94
N GLU A 135 7.08 -13.07 2.87
CA GLU A 135 7.84 -13.46 4.05
C GLU A 135 7.97 -12.33 5.08
N TYR A 136 8.17 -11.08 4.63
CA TYR A 136 8.26 -9.92 5.54
C TYR A 136 6.91 -9.59 6.16
N HIS A 137 5.84 -9.65 5.36
CA HIS A 137 4.49 -9.41 5.83
C HIS A 137 4.01 -10.53 6.79
N ALA A 138 4.33 -11.79 6.51
CA ALA A 138 4.06 -12.90 7.42
C ALA A 138 4.81 -12.76 8.75
N LEU A 139 6.06 -12.29 8.73
CA LEU A 139 6.81 -11.98 9.94
C LEU A 139 6.19 -10.80 10.71
N HIS A 140 5.70 -9.80 9.99
CA HIS A 140 4.97 -8.68 10.57
C HIS A 140 3.71 -9.16 11.31
N HIS A 141 2.85 -9.97 10.68
CA HIS A 141 1.67 -10.56 11.30
C HIS A 141 2.00 -11.43 12.53
N LYS A 142 3.19 -12.04 12.54
CA LYS A 142 3.62 -12.88 13.65
C LYS A 142 4.15 -12.08 14.85
N TYR A 143 4.93 -11.01 14.61
CA TYR A 143 5.68 -10.32 15.67
C TYR A 143 5.19 -8.91 15.95
N HIS A 144 4.44 -8.27 15.05
CA HIS A 144 3.79 -6.96 15.19
C HIS A 144 4.73 -5.75 15.40
N SER A 145 6.03 -5.97 15.46
CA SER A 145 7.01 -4.95 15.88
C SER A 145 7.90 -4.42 14.76
N ASN A 146 7.93 -5.11 13.61
CA ASN A 146 8.84 -4.86 12.50
C ASN A 146 8.12 -5.01 11.16
N HIS A 147 8.78 -4.63 10.05
CA HIS A 147 8.27 -4.78 8.69
C HIS A 147 6.93 -4.06 8.46
N PHE A 148 6.95 -2.73 8.62
CA PHE A 148 5.75 -1.90 8.44
C PHE A 148 5.51 -1.45 7.02
N SER A 149 6.49 -1.58 6.11
CA SER A 149 6.32 -1.24 4.69
C SER A 149 5.48 -2.29 3.96
N SER A 150 4.83 -1.87 2.86
CA SER A 150 4.09 -2.77 1.99
C SER A 150 4.87 -3.05 0.70
N LEU A 151 4.85 -2.12 -0.27
CA LEU A 151 5.41 -2.34 -1.60
C LEU A 151 6.94 -2.33 -1.62
N PHE A 152 7.59 -1.43 -0.85
CA PHE A 152 9.04 -1.25 -0.83
C PHE A 152 9.64 -1.47 0.55
N SER A 153 10.33 -2.59 0.73
CA SER A 153 11.00 -2.94 2.00
C SER A 153 12.14 -1.97 2.41
N PHE A 154 12.58 -1.10 1.51
CA PHE A 154 13.64 -0.15 1.82
C PHE A 154 13.25 0.88 2.90
N TRP A 155 11.95 1.17 3.10
CA TRP A 155 11.52 2.03 4.20
C TRP A 155 11.85 1.41 5.55
N ASP A 156 11.62 0.10 5.71
CA ASP A 156 12.00 -0.61 6.93
C ASP A 156 13.52 -0.59 7.16
N ILE A 157 14.30 -0.64 6.08
CA ILE A 157 15.77 -0.53 6.17
C ILE A 157 16.17 0.88 6.61
N ILE A 158 15.65 1.92 5.95
CA ILE A 158 15.95 3.34 6.24
C ILE A 158 15.57 3.68 7.69
N PHE A 159 14.39 3.28 8.12
CA PHE A 159 13.86 3.62 9.45
C PHE A 159 14.15 2.56 10.52
N LYS A 160 15.02 1.58 10.22
CA LYS A 160 15.52 0.54 11.14
C LYS A 160 14.42 -0.29 11.78
N THR A 161 13.40 -0.61 11.01
CA THR A 161 12.31 -1.51 11.39
C THR A 161 12.36 -2.84 10.62
N HIS A 162 13.38 -3.04 9.80
CA HIS A 162 13.71 -4.32 9.18
C HIS A 162 14.46 -5.19 10.18
N SER A 163 14.02 -6.43 10.40
CA SER A 163 14.77 -7.42 11.18
C SER A 163 15.19 -8.59 10.30
N LYS A 164 16.42 -9.04 10.50
CA LYS A 164 16.89 -10.30 9.95
C LYS A 164 16.53 -11.38 10.96
N TYR A 165 15.77 -12.37 10.56
CA TYR A 165 15.49 -13.59 11.32
C TYR A 165 16.33 -14.72 10.79
#